data_3ee7acd845e689324fe1c92f62e8a93e
#
_entry.id   3ee7acd845e689324fe1c92f62e8a93e
#
_cell.length_a   1.000
_cell.length_b   1.000
_cell.length_c   1.000
_cell.angle_alpha   90.00
_cell.angle_beta   90.00
_cell.angle_gamma   90.00
#
_symmetry.space_group_name_H-M   'P 1'
#
loop_
_entity.id
_entity.type
_entity.pdbx_description
1 polymer ?
#
loop_
_entity_poly.entity_id
_entity_poly.type
_entity_poly.pdbx_seq_one_letter_code
_entity_poly.pdbx_strand_id
1 'polypeptide(L)'
;CIDKTIYLDRLETGAYNRVKNTRIDLSGKGLNVSTVLNNLGEDTVCMGFNFRNNGSILDRTMDSRGLKHQFVYADGSIRTNIKLFDQSTHVMTEINEAGPLVPSSAVDKLIDEIDARLEHTHILVLSGSVPPGVPADIYQRLIRMAHRKDVKTVLDTAGEPFLLGIQEKPFLIKPNSLEFEQAFKEQFKAGKGPLEIARQIVDGGIPYLCISMGAD
;
A
#
# COMPACT_ATOMS: atom_id res chain seq x y z
N CYS A 1 1.64 7.88 4.58
CA CYS A 1 0.79 9.07 4.43
C CYS A 1 0.25 9.55 5.79
N ILE A 2 -0.25 10.78 5.82
CA ILE A 2 -1.02 11.33 6.91
C ILE A 2 -2.48 11.22 6.51
N ASP A 3 -3.30 10.53 7.31
CA ASP A 3 -4.74 10.46 7.10
C ASP A 3 -5.42 11.46 8.04
N LYS A 4 -6.06 12.49 7.48
CA LYS A 4 -6.80 13.50 8.21
C LYS A 4 -8.30 13.24 8.05
N THR A 5 -8.93 12.67 9.08
CA THR A 5 -10.37 12.47 9.11
C THR A 5 -11.07 13.70 9.68
N ILE A 6 -11.97 14.26 8.93
CA ILE A 6 -12.77 15.45 9.28
C ILE A 6 -14.21 15.00 9.47
N TYR A 7 -14.74 15.22 10.67
CA TYR A 7 -16.14 14.89 11.00
C TYR A 7 -17.02 16.11 10.81
N LEU A 8 -18.08 15.94 10.02
CA LEU A 8 -19.08 16.95 9.71
C LEU A 8 -20.46 16.44 10.16
N ASP A 9 -21.34 17.30 10.60
CA ASP A 9 -22.74 16.92 10.81
C ASP A 9 -23.37 16.47 9.49
N ARG A 10 -23.16 17.27 8.44
CA ARG A 10 -23.56 17.00 7.05
C ARG A 10 -22.56 17.63 6.09
N LEU A 11 -22.26 16.93 5.01
CA LEU A 11 -21.43 17.45 3.92
C LEU A 11 -22.32 18.12 2.87
N GLU A 12 -22.18 19.41 2.70
CA GLU A 12 -22.92 20.19 1.70
C GLU A 12 -21.96 20.68 0.61
N THR A 13 -22.15 20.19 -0.61
CA THR A 13 -21.33 20.59 -1.76
C THR A 13 -21.66 22.04 -2.15
N GLY A 14 -20.60 22.85 -2.35
CA GLY A 14 -20.76 24.25 -2.74
C GLY A 14 -21.09 25.21 -1.57
N ALA A 15 -21.10 24.73 -0.34
CA ALA A 15 -21.39 25.50 0.87
C ALA A 15 -20.21 25.53 1.84
N TYR A 16 -20.28 26.39 2.87
CA TYR A 16 -19.35 26.40 3.99
C TYR A 16 -19.67 25.27 4.95
N ASN A 17 -18.78 24.28 5.03
CA ASN A 17 -18.90 23.17 5.96
C ASN A 17 -18.09 23.46 7.23
N ARG A 18 -18.71 23.43 8.40
CA ARG A 18 -18.01 23.58 9.68
C ARG A 18 -17.56 22.24 10.21
N VAL A 19 -16.27 22.16 10.53
CA VAL A 19 -15.67 20.97 11.12
C VAL A 19 -16.12 20.80 12.55
N LYS A 20 -16.64 19.66 12.93
CA LYS A 20 -17.02 19.30 14.30
C LYS A 20 -15.85 18.72 15.08
N ASN A 21 -15.12 17.84 14.46
CA ASN A 21 -13.93 17.19 15.01
C ASN A 21 -12.95 16.81 13.92
N THR A 22 -11.68 16.64 14.28
CA THR A 22 -10.63 16.21 13.37
C THR A 22 -9.78 15.15 14.07
N ARG A 23 -9.48 14.09 13.35
CA ARG A 23 -8.52 13.06 13.76
C ARG A 23 -7.40 12.99 12.74
N ILE A 24 -6.15 12.87 13.22
CA ILE A 24 -4.96 12.72 12.37
C ILE A 24 -4.28 11.43 12.76
N ASP A 25 -4.10 10.56 11.77
CA ASP A 25 -3.42 9.28 11.92
C ASP A 25 -2.27 9.19 10.92
N LEU A 26 -1.16 8.58 11.33
CA LEU A 26 -0.16 8.12 10.37
C LEU A 26 -0.58 6.74 9.87
N SER A 27 -0.69 6.64 8.57
CA SER A 27 -1.26 5.50 7.87
C SER A 27 -0.41 5.11 6.66
N GLY A 28 -0.72 3.97 6.11
CA GLY A 28 -0.11 3.38 4.93
C GLY A 28 -0.12 1.86 5.04
N LYS A 29 -0.41 1.17 3.94
CA LYS A 29 -0.52 -0.30 3.96
C LYS A 29 0.71 -0.97 4.60
N GLY A 30 1.93 -0.57 4.21
CA GLY A 30 3.17 -1.11 4.77
C GLY A 30 3.35 -0.84 6.26
N LEU A 31 3.00 0.37 6.73
CA LEU A 31 3.03 0.69 8.16
C LEU A 31 2.04 -0.18 8.96
N ASN A 32 0.83 -0.37 8.42
CA ASN A 32 -0.18 -1.21 9.07
C ASN A 32 0.27 -2.67 9.14
N VAL A 33 0.86 -3.21 8.08
CA VAL A 33 1.45 -4.57 8.08
C VAL A 33 2.53 -4.69 9.15
N SER A 34 3.50 -3.76 9.19
CA SER A 34 4.57 -3.79 10.20
C SER A 34 4.03 -3.67 11.63
N THR A 35 2.99 -2.85 11.83
CA THR A 35 2.34 -2.72 13.15
C THR A 35 1.69 -4.04 13.59
N VAL A 36 0.96 -4.70 12.70
CA VAL A 36 0.30 -5.98 13.01
C VAL A 36 1.33 -7.08 13.27
N LEU A 37 2.35 -7.20 12.42
CA LEU A 37 3.41 -8.20 12.60
C LEU A 37 4.17 -8.00 13.93
N ASN A 38 4.53 -6.77 14.25
CA ASN A 38 5.19 -6.46 15.52
C ASN A 38 4.31 -6.81 16.74
N ASN A 39 3.00 -6.55 16.67
CA ASN A 39 2.06 -6.92 17.74
C ASN A 39 1.90 -8.45 17.87
N LEU A 40 2.16 -9.20 16.82
CA LEU A 40 2.18 -10.67 16.81
C LEU A 40 3.55 -11.24 17.26
N GLY A 41 4.53 -10.38 17.55
CA GLY A 41 5.87 -10.78 17.98
C GLY A 41 6.83 -11.14 16.84
N GLU A 42 6.46 -10.83 15.58
CA GLU A 42 7.29 -11.11 14.43
C GLU A 42 8.34 -10.01 14.22
N ASP A 43 9.55 -10.40 13.82
CA ASP A 43 10.61 -9.47 13.47
C ASP A 43 10.36 -8.89 12.07
N THR A 44 10.11 -7.60 12.00
CA THR A 44 9.79 -6.90 10.75
C THR A 44 10.55 -5.57 10.65
N VAL A 45 10.90 -5.19 9.40
CA VAL A 45 11.49 -3.88 9.11
C VAL A 45 10.63 -3.19 8.05
N CYS A 46 10.07 -2.03 8.39
CA CYS A 46 9.32 -1.20 7.46
C CYS A 46 10.28 -0.39 6.59
N MET A 47 10.19 -0.55 5.27
CA MET A 47 11.03 0.17 4.30
C MET A 47 10.17 0.96 3.32
N GLY A 48 10.74 2.03 2.76
CA GLY A 48 10.05 2.87 1.78
C GLY A 48 10.65 4.27 1.72
N PHE A 49 9.85 5.21 1.21
CA PHE A 49 10.25 6.62 1.13
C PHE A 49 9.71 7.43 2.29
N ASN A 50 10.56 8.32 2.83
CA ASN A 50 10.17 9.37 3.75
C ASN A 50 10.60 10.72 3.19
N PHE A 51 10.08 11.83 3.72
CA PHE A 51 10.27 13.16 3.14
C PHE A 51 10.82 14.15 4.15
N ARG A 52 11.75 15.02 3.69
CA ARG A 52 12.56 15.85 4.58
C ARG A 52 11.78 16.92 5.34
N ASN A 53 10.68 17.47 4.75
CA ASN A 53 10.00 18.62 5.36
C ASN A 53 9.20 18.24 6.63
N ASN A 54 8.52 17.08 6.63
CA ASN A 54 7.70 16.64 7.76
C ASN A 54 7.87 15.17 8.13
N GLY A 55 8.84 14.48 7.54
CA GLY A 55 9.07 13.04 7.71
C GLY A 55 9.40 12.62 9.13
N SER A 56 9.99 13.53 9.93
CA SER A 56 10.30 13.27 11.34
C SER A 56 9.08 12.84 12.18
N ILE A 57 7.86 13.16 11.74
CA ILE A 57 6.65 12.68 12.41
C ILE A 57 6.47 11.17 12.22
N LEU A 58 6.81 10.66 11.02
CA LEU A 58 6.77 9.22 10.75
C LEU A 58 7.82 8.48 11.57
N ASP A 59 9.07 8.94 11.57
CA ASP A 59 10.16 8.32 12.31
C ASP A 59 9.83 8.23 13.80
N ARG A 60 9.43 9.35 14.43
CA ARG A 60 9.02 9.37 15.84
C ARG A 60 7.85 8.42 16.14
N THR A 61 6.91 8.29 15.21
CA THR A 61 5.77 7.38 15.40
C THR A 61 6.23 5.92 15.30
N MET A 62 7.13 5.59 14.37
CA MET A 62 7.72 4.26 14.29
C MET A 62 8.48 3.92 15.57
N ASP A 63 9.33 4.82 16.03
CA ASP A 63 10.13 4.67 17.28
C ASP A 63 9.21 4.49 18.50
N SER A 64 8.19 5.31 18.65
CA SER A 64 7.24 5.24 19.78
C SER A 64 6.45 3.93 19.84
N ARG A 65 6.30 3.26 18.68
CA ARG A 65 5.63 1.95 18.56
C ARG A 65 6.61 0.77 18.62
N GLY A 66 7.91 1.03 18.77
CA GLY A 66 8.95 -0.01 18.72
C GLY A 66 9.09 -0.68 17.37
N LEU A 67 8.70 0.00 16.27
CA LEU A 67 8.74 -0.55 14.92
C LEU A 67 10.10 -0.28 14.28
N LYS A 68 10.83 -1.33 13.92
CA LYS A 68 12.07 -1.19 13.14
C LYS A 68 11.73 -0.63 11.77
N HIS A 69 12.46 0.39 11.35
CA HIS A 69 12.24 1.02 10.06
C HIS A 69 13.55 1.48 9.42
N GLN A 70 13.53 1.58 8.10
CA GLN A 70 14.63 2.13 7.30
C GLN A 70 14.04 2.83 6.08
N PHE A 71 14.07 4.16 6.08
CA PHE A 71 13.50 4.96 5.01
C PHE A 71 14.58 5.63 4.17
N VAL A 72 14.34 5.70 2.86
CA VAL A 72 15.10 6.54 1.94
C VAL A 72 14.43 7.90 1.88
N TYR A 73 15.19 8.96 2.19
CA TYR A 73 14.67 10.33 2.24
C TYR A 73 14.73 11.00 0.88
N ALA A 74 13.59 11.55 0.46
CA ALA A 74 13.47 12.45 -0.69
C ALA A 74 13.02 13.85 -0.25
N ASP A 75 13.13 14.83 -1.13
CA ASP A 75 12.63 16.17 -0.88
C ASP A 75 11.11 16.21 -0.99
N GLY A 76 10.48 17.10 -0.23
CA GLY A 76 9.04 17.25 -0.18
C GLY A 76 8.43 16.93 1.18
N SER A 77 7.13 16.71 1.21
CA SER A 77 6.33 16.41 2.41
C SER A 77 5.55 15.11 2.25
N ILE A 78 5.37 14.38 3.34
CA ILE A 78 4.46 13.23 3.37
C ILE A 78 3.08 13.71 2.92
N ARG A 79 2.48 13.01 1.96
CA ARG A 79 1.14 13.32 1.46
C ARG A 79 0.09 13.20 2.56
N THR A 80 -0.94 14.05 2.46
CA THR A 80 -2.10 14.01 3.35
C THR A 80 -3.32 13.53 2.57
N ASN A 81 -3.95 12.48 3.05
CA ASN A 81 -5.26 12.05 2.57
C ASN A 81 -6.32 12.66 3.48
N ILE A 82 -7.34 13.27 2.90
CA ILE A 82 -8.45 13.87 3.62
C ILE A 82 -9.64 12.91 3.53
N LYS A 83 -10.21 12.55 4.69
CA LYS A 83 -11.41 11.73 4.80
C LYS A 83 -12.51 12.59 5.40
N LEU A 84 -13.56 12.88 4.63
CA LEU A 84 -14.72 13.63 5.06
C LEU A 84 -15.80 12.64 5.52
N PHE A 85 -16.08 12.59 6.80
CA PHE A 85 -17.13 11.74 7.35
C PHE A 85 -18.40 12.56 7.59
N ASP A 86 -19.42 12.28 6.80
CA ASP A 86 -20.76 12.84 6.95
C ASP A 86 -21.53 12.01 7.98
N GLN A 87 -21.79 12.60 9.15
CA GLN A 87 -22.48 11.92 10.24
C GLN A 87 -23.98 11.68 9.95
N SER A 88 -24.60 12.52 9.10
CA SER A 88 -26.02 12.38 8.77
C SER A 88 -26.31 11.19 7.85
N THR A 89 -25.37 10.86 6.98
CA THR A 89 -25.50 9.78 5.98
C THR A 89 -24.62 8.58 6.29
N HIS A 90 -23.70 8.69 7.25
CA HIS A 90 -22.63 7.73 7.54
C HIS A 90 -21.71 7.43 6.32
N VAL A 91 -21.62 8.36 5.37
CA VAL A 91 -20.79 8.22 4.17
C VAL A 91 -19.41 8.84 4.41
N MET A 92 -18.37 8.12 3.98
CA MET A 92 -16.98 8.59 3.93
C MET A 92 -16.63 9.01 2.51
N THR A 93 -16.17 10.25 2.33
CA THR A 93 -15.59 10.74 1.06
C THR A 93 -14.09 10.91 1.24
N GLU A 94 -13.30 10.32 0.36
CA GLU A 94 -11.84 10.39 0.43
C GLU A 94 -11.28 11.29 -0.69
N ILE A 95 -10.35 12.17 -0.30
CA ILE A 95 -9.57 13.03 -1.21
C ILE A 95 -8.10 12.70 -0.96
N ASN A 96 -7.48 12.01 -1.90
CA ASN A 96 -6.15 11.47 -1.75
C ASN A 96 -5.13 12.25 -2.59
N GLU A 97 -4.09 12.80 -1.94
CA GLU A 97 -2.97 13.43 -2.63
C GLU A 97 -2.08 12.39 -3.31
N ALA A 98 -1.56 12.73 -4.47
CA ALA A 98 -0.58 11.90 -5.19
C ALA A 98 0.75 11.75 -4.40
N GLY A 99 1.11 12.79 -3.67
CA GLY A 99 2.40 12.89 -2.99
C GLY A 99 3.49 13.53 -3.84
N PRO A 100 4.68 13.79 -3.26
CA PRO A 100 5.80 14.40 -3.97
C PRO A 100 6.46 13.44 -4.94
N LEU A 101 7.19 14.02 -5.89
CA LEU A 101 8.01 13.30 -6.85
C LEU A 101 9.21 12.66 -6.13
N VAL A 102 9.42 11.37 -6.35
CA VAL A 102 10.58 10.63 -5.86
C VAL A 102 11.63 10.56 -6.98
N PRO A 103 12.86 11.06 -6.78
CA PRO A 103 13.90 11.00 -7.79
C PRO A 103 14.40 9.57 -8.00
N SER A 104 14.86 9.25 -9.22
CA SER A 104 15.37 7.91 -9.57
C SER A 104 16.48 7.44 -8.63
N SER A 105 17.37 8.32 -8.21
CA SER A 105 18.44 8.00 -7.26
C SER A 105 17.91 7.50 -5.91
N ALA A 106 16.77 8.00 -5.44
CA ALA A 106 16.14 7.49 -4.22
C ALA A 106 15.48 6.12 -4.48
N VAL A 107 14.93 5.91 -5.68
CA VAL A 107 14.39 4.59 -6.09
C VAL A 107 15.48 3.55 -6.12
N ASP A 108 16.61 3.85 -6.79
CA ASP A 108 17.76 2.93 -6.88
C ASP A 108 18.30 2.60 -5.49
N LYS A 109 18.46 3.63 -4.63
CA LYS A 109 18.90 3.43 -3.26
C LYS A 109 17.95 2.51 -2.46
N LEU A 110 16.62 2.67 -2.61
CA LEU A 110 15.65 1.79 -1.93
C LEU A 110 15.77 0.36 -2.40
N ILE A 111 15.96 0.16 -3.71
CA ILE A 111 16.15 -1.18 -4.30
C ILE A 111 17.41 -1.84 -3.73
N ASP A 112 18.53 -1.11 -3.68
CA ASP A 112 19.81 -1.63 -3.15
C ASP A 112 19.69 -1.98 -1.65
N GLU A 113 19.03 -1.13 -0.86
CA GLU A 113 18.79 -1.38 0.56
C GLU A 113 17.88 -2.59 0.81
N ILE A 114 16.88 -2.81 -0.04
CA ILE A 114 16.02 -4.00 0.00
C ILE A 114 16.85 -5.23 -0.39
N ASP A 115 17.59 -5.18 -1.50
CA ASP A 115 18.40 -6.31 -1.98
C ASP A 115 19.39 -6.81 -0.91
N ALA A 116 20.06 -5.88 -0.23
CA ALA A 116 20.99 -6.21 0.84
C ALA A 116 20.33 -6.96 2.03
N ARG A 117 19.02 -6.80 2.22
CA ARG A 117 18.27 -7.47 3.31
C ARG A 117 17.66 -8.80 2.90
N LEU A 118 17.48 -9.06 1.61
CA LEU A 118 16.78 -10.27 1.14
C LEU A 118 17.45 -11.57 1.62
N GLU A 119 18.77 -11.60 1.83
CA GLU A 119 19.47 -12.79 2.33
C GLU A 119 19.06 -13.22 3.74
N HIS A 120 18.49 -12.29 4.51
CA HIS A 120 18.01 -12.52 5.88
C HIS A 120 16.48 -12.33 6.00
N THR A 121 15.78 -12.43 4.86
CA THR A 121 14.33 -12.18 4.78
C THR A 121 13.62 -13.47 4.35
N HIS A 122 12.60 -13.88 5.08
CA HIS A 122 11.76 -15.01 4.69
C HIS A 122 10.61 -14.58 3.77
N ILE A 123 10.04 -13.40 4.05
CA ILE A 123 8.88 -12.89 3.32
C ILE A 123 9.09 -11.39 3.05
N LEU A 124 8.97 -10.99 1.78
CA LEU A 124 8.93 -9.59 1.38
C LEU A 124 7.48 -9.18 1.10
N VAL A 125 6.95 -8.24 1.89
CA VAL A 125 5.60 -7.68 1.67
C VAL A 125 5.72 -6.38 0.90
N LEU A 126 5.15 -6.35 -0.29
CA LEU A 126 5.10 -5.21 -1.20
C LEU A 126 3.68 -4.63 -1.17
N SER A 127 3.51 -3.47 -0.56
CA SER A 127 2.17 -2.93 -0.33
C SER A 127 2.08 -1.41 -0.47
N GLY A 128 0.92 -0.96 -0.90
CA GLY A 128 0.60 0.46 -1.07
C GLY A 128 0.73 0.95 -2.51
N SER A 129 0.35 2.21 -2.71
CA SER A 129 0.44 2.89 -4.01
C SER A 129 1.88 3.34 -4.29
N VAL A 130 2.23 3.33 -5.56
CA VAL A 130 3.53 3.83 -6.05
C VAL A 130 3.46 5.36 -6.18
N PRO A 131 4.38 6.12 -5.55
CA PRO A 131 4.38 7.58 -5.67
C PRO A 131 4.89 8.08 -7.03
N PRO A 132 4.61 9.34 -7.41
CA PRO A 132 5.14 9.94 -8.63
C PRO A 132 6.66 9.81 -8.72
N GLY A 133 7.17 9.52 -9.92
CA GLY A 133 8.60 9.34 -10.19
C GLY A 133 9.13 7.92 -9.94
N VAL A 134 8.38 7.08 -9.23
CA VAL A 134 8.72 5.66 -9.09
C VAL A 134 8.12 4.89 -10.26
N PRO A 135 8.92 4.07 -10.98
CA PRO A 135 8.41 3.27 -12.10
C PRO A 135 7.30 2.31 -11.67
N ALA A 136 6.28 2.14 -12.52
CA ALA A 136 5.17 1.23 -12.23
C ALA A 136 5.60 -0.24 -12.08
N ASP A 137 6.73 -0.62 -12.69
CA ASP A 137 7.32 -1.95 -12.61
C ASP A 137 8.14 -2.23 -11.33
N ILE A 138 8.19 -1.28 -10.38
CA ILE A 138 9.01 -1.41 -9.18
C ILE A 138 8.72 -2.71 -8.41
N TYR A 139 7.45 -3.07 -8.22
CA TYR A 139 7.08 -4.29 -7.52
C TYR A 139 7.43 -5.53 -8.33
N GLN A 140 7.27 -5.49 -9.65
CA GLN A 140 7.73 -6.57 -10.54
C GLN A 140 9.23 -6.82 -10.37
N ARG A 141 10.05 -5.77 -10.38
CA ARG A 141 11.51 -5.86 -10.18
C ARG A 141 11.85 -6.45 -8.81
N LEU A 142 11.20 -5.99 -7.76
CA LEU A 142 11.43 -6.48 -6.39
C LEU A 142 11.00 -7.94 -6.20
N ILE A 143 9.89 -8.38 -6.81
CA ILE A 143 9.46 -9.78 -6.79
C ILE A 143 10.51 -10.67 -7.49
N ARG A 144 10.97 -10.25 -8.65
CA ARG A 144 12.03 -10.98 -9.39
C ARG A 144 13.32 -11.08 -8.60
N MET A 145 13.72 -10.02 -7.88
CA MET A 145 14.88 -10.03 -7.00
C MET A 145 14.71 -11.00 -5.83
N ALA A 146 13.57 -10.96 -5.17
CA ALA A 146 13.22 -11.86 -4.07
C ALA A 146 13.23 -13.32 -4.50
N HIS A 147 12.68 -13.65 -5.68
CA HIS A 147 12.67 -15.00 -6.22
C HIS A 147 14.10 -15.56 -6.45
N ARG A 148 15.06 -14.73 -6.87
CA ARG A 148 16.47 -15.16 -7.05
C ARG A 148 17.14 -15.56 -5.74
N LYS A 149 16.58 -15.13 -4.61
CA LYS A 149 17.09 -15.40 -3.26
C LYS A 149 16.14 -16.32 -2.46
N ASP A 150 15.20 -16.98 -3.15
CA ASP A 150 14.19 -17.88 -2.56
C ASP A 150 13.32 -17.23 -1.47
N VAL A 151 13.08 -15.91 -1.58
CA VAL A 151 12.24 -15.13 -0.66
C VAL A 151 10.81 -15.11 -1.18
N LYS A 152 9.85 -15.50 -0.32
CA LYS A 152 8.42 -15.41 -0.64
C LYS A 152 7.98 -13.96 -0.72
N THR A 153 7.06 -13.66 -1.66
CA THR A 153 6.57 -12.30 -1.86
C THR A 153 5.07 -12.21 -1.67
N VAL A 154 4.63 -11.16 -0.99
CA VAL A 154 3.21 -10.81 -0.83
C VAL A 154 2.98 -9.48 -1.54
N LEU A 155 1.98 -9.40 -2.43
CA LEU A 155 1.65 -8.20 -3.19
C LEU A 155 0.26 -7.68 -2.82
N ASP A 156 0.21 -6.47 -2.25
CA ASP A 156 -1.01 -5.75 -1.86
C ASP A 156 -1.01 -4.32 -2.42
N THR A 157 -1.26 -4.18 -3.70
CA THR A 157 -1.32 -2.91 -4.45
C THR A 157 -2.45 -2.96 -5.47
N ALA A 158 -2.63 -1.88 -6.22
CA ALA A 158 -3.68 -1.77 -7.23
C ALA A 158 -3.14 -1.19 -8.55
N GLY A 159 -3.95 -1.26 -9.60
CA GLY A 159 -3.65 -0.66 -10.91
C GLY A 159 -2.50 -1.32 -11.65
N GLU A 160 -1.75 -0.52 -12.41
CA GLU A 160 -0.64 -1.01 -13.24
C GLU A 160 0.46 -1.72 -12.44
N PRO A 161 0.91 -1.23 -11.26
CA PRO A 161 1.89 -1.94 -10.44
C PRO A 161 1.44 -3.34 -10.00
N PHE A 162 0.14 -3.55 -9.79
CA PHE A 162 -0.42 -4.86 -9.51
C PHE A 162 -0.34 -5.78 -10.73
N LEU A 163 -0.80 -5.28 -11.90
CA LEU A 163 -0.81 -6.04 -13.16
C LEU A 163 0.59 -6.47 -13.61
N LEU A 164 1.59 -5.60 -13.41
CA LEU A 164 2.98 -5.92 -13.68
C LEU A 164 3.54 -6.91 -12.65
N GLY A 165 3.24 -6.70 -11.37
CA GLY A 165 3.75 -7.52 -10.29
C GLY A 165 3.25 -8.98 -10.33
N ILE A 166 2.00 -9.22 -10.70
CA ILE A 166 1.45 -10.59 -10.79
C ILE A 166 2.10 -11.43 -11.90
N GLN A 167 2.72 -10.81 -12.90
CA GLN A 167 3.46 -11.53 -13.96
C GLN A 167 4.65 -12.32 -13.40
N GLU A 168 5.23 -11.86 -12.30
CA GLU A 168 6.34 -12.55 -11.61
C GLU A 168 5.85 -13.64 -10.63
N LYS A 169 4.55 -13.91 -10.58
CA LYS A 169 3.95 -14.97 -9.75
C LYS A 169 4.34 -14.87 -8.27
N PRO A 170 3.97 -13.80 -7.57
CA PRO A 170 4.22 -13.68 -6.14
C PRO A 170 3.56 -14.84 -5.37
N PHE A 171 4.08 -15.15 -4.19
CA PHE A 171 3.56 -16.22 -3.33
C PHE A 171 2.10 -15.98 -2.90
N LEU A 172 1.74 -14.71 -2.63
CA LEU A 172 0.39 -14.31 -2.28
C LEU A 172 0.04 -12.94 -2.89
N ILE A 173 -1.17 -12.81 -3.40
CA ILE A 173 -1.77 -11.52 -3.76
C ILE A 173 -3.01 -11.24 -2.93
N LYS A 174 -3.22 -9.95 -2.56
CA LYS A 174 -4.34 -9.54 -1.71
C LYS A 174 -5.07 -8.31 -2.24
N PRO A 175 -5.83 -8.40 -3.32
CA PRO A 175 -6.72 -7.32 -3.73
C PRO A 175 -7.97 -7.25 -2.85
N ASN A 176 -8.61 -6.08 -2.77
CA ASN A 176 -10.02 -6.02 -2.37
C ASN A 176 -10.95 -6.33 -3.56
N SER A 177 -12.26 -6.47 -3.32
CA SER A 177 -13.24 -6.81 -4.36
C SER A 177 -13.17 -5.83 -5.56
N LEU A 178 -13.10 -4.52 -5.30
CA LEU A 178 -13.03 -3.50 -6.34
C LEU A 178 -11.72 -3.56 -7.12
N GLU A 179 -10.59 -3.69 -6.43
CA GLU A 179 -9.26 -3.85 -7.06
C GLU A 179 -9.21 -5.12 -7.93
N PHE A 180 -9.83 -6.21 -7.45
CA PHE A 180 -9.92 -7.48 -8.18
C PHE A 180 -10.77 -7.33 -9.46
N GLU A 181 -11.96 -6.75 -9.36
CA GLU A 181 -12.83 -6.49 -10.52
C GLU A 181 -12.15 -5.57 -11.54
N GLN A 182 -11.46 -4.53 -11.10
CA GLN A 182 -10.74 -3.62 -11.98
C GLN A 182 -9.55 -4.31 -12.68
N ALA A 183 -8.79 -5.12 -11.95
CA ALA A 183 -7.63 -5.83 -12.50
C ALA A 183 -8.01 -6.88 -13.55
N PHE A 184 -9.16 -7.55 -13.36
CA PHE A 184 -9.63 -8.65 -14.22
C PHE A 184 -10.90 -8.29 -15.00
N LYS A 185 -11.11 -7.00 -15.24
CA LYS A 185 -12.31 -6.44 -15.91
C LYS A 185 -12.68 -7.15 -17.20
N GLU A 186 -11.70 -7.51 -18.03
CA GLU A 186 -11.98 -8.14 -19.33
C GLU A 186 -12.47 -9.60 -19.15
N GLN A 187 -11.99 -10.31 -18.13
CA GLN A 187 -12.48 -11.64 -17.79
C GLN A 187 -13.94 -11.58 -17.27
N PHE A 188 -14.26 -10.61 -16.42
CA PHE A 188 -15.62 -10.36 -15.97
C PHE A 188 -16.57 -10.02 -17.15
N LYS A 189 -16.13 -9.16 -18.08
CA LYS A 189 -16.89 -8.86 -19.30
C LYS A 189 -17.10 -10.08 -20.21
N ALA A 190 -16.16 -11.02 -20.20
CA ALA A 190 -16.29 -12.29 -20.90
C ALA A 190 -17.20 -13.29 -20.17
N GLY A 191 -17.88 -12.90 -19.10
CA GLY A 191 -18.85 -13.70 -18.35
C GLY A 191 -18.22 -14.64 -17.31
N LYS A 192 -16.92 -14.52 -17.01
CA LYS A 192 -16.29 -15.35 -15.98
C LYS A 192 -16.67 -14.87 -14.59
N GLY A 193 -16.95 -15.82 -13.70
CA GLY A 193 -17.20 -15.54 -12.30
C GLY A 193 -15.90 -15.36 -11.48
N PRO A 194 -15.98 -14.71 -10.30
CA PRO A 194 -14.79 -14.43 -9.48
C PRO A 194 -14.03 -15.71 -9.08
N LEU A 195 -14.72 -16.81 -8.79
CA LEU A 195 -14.09 -18.09 -8.45
C LEU A 195 -13.37 -18.74 -9.65
N GLU A 196 -13.89 -18.57 -10.86
CA GLU A 196 -13.24 -19.07 -12.07
C GLU A 196 -11.93 -18.31 -12.33
N ILE A 197 -11.98 -16.98 -12.22
CA ILE A 197 -10.81 -16.12 -12.35
C ILE A 197 -9.77 -16.45 -11.27
N ALA A 198 -10.21 -16.63 -10.02
CA ALA A 198 -9.33 -17.01 -8.92
C ALA A 198 -8.62 -18.34 -9.17
N ARG A 199 -9.32 -19.36 -9.67
CA ARG A 199 -8.71 -20.65 -10.05
C ARG A 199 -7.67 -20.48 -11.15
N GLN A 200 -7.96 -19.70 -12.20
CA GLN A 200 -7.03 -19.44 -13.29
C GLN A 200 -5.73 -18.76 -12.78
N ILE A 201 -5.83 -17.87 -11.80
CA ILE A 201 -4.68 -17.21 -11.17
C ILE A 201 -3.83 -18.24 -10.41
N VAL A 202 -4.46 -19.09 -9.61
CA VAL A 202 -3.74 -20.12 -8.83
C VAL A 202 -3.11 -21.16 -9.76
N ASP A 203 -3.84 -21.64 -10.75
CA ASP A 203 -3.34 -22.59 -11.76
C ASP A 203 -2.21 -21.97 -12.61
N GLY A 204 -2.25 -20.64 -12.78
CA GLY A 204 -1.21 -19.84 -13.42
C GLY A 204 0.09 -19.71 -12.62
N GLY A 205 0.12 -20.20 -11.38
CA GLY A 205 1.32 -20.29 -10.55
C GLY A 205 1.44 -19.24 -9.43
N ILE A 206 0.34 -18.57 -9.05
CA ILE A 206 0.25 -17.76 -7.82
C ILE A 206 -0.42 -18.62 -6.74
N PRO A 207 0.32 -19.13 -5.73
CA PRO A 207 -0.21 -20.15 -4.82
C PRO A 207 -1.40 -19.69 -3.96
N TYR A 208 -1.43 -18.39 -3.61
CA TYR A 208 -2.44 -17.86 -2.71
C TYR A 208 -3.04 -16.55 -3.23
N LEU A 209 -4.36 -16.50 -3.22
CA LEU A 209 -5.16 -15.31 -3.49
C LEU A 209 -6.12 -15.06 -2.32
N CYS A 210 -6.01 -13.88 -1.72
CA CYS A 210 -6.92 -13.43 -0.66
C CYS A 210 -7.69 -12.21 -1.15
N ILE A 211 -9.01 -12.31 -1.32
CA ILE A 211 -9.86 -11.18 -1.71
C ILE A 211 -10.57 -10.67 -0.46
N SER A 212 -10.29 -9.41 -0.07
CA SER A 212 -10.99 -8.78 1.04
C SER A 212 -12.33 -8.21 0.58
N MET A 213 -13.42 -8.56 1.27
CA MET A 213 -14.80 -8.28 0.85
C MET A 213 -15.50 -7.23 1.74
N GLY A 214 -14.76 -6.55 2.61
CA GLY A 214 -15.32 -5.56 3.53
C GLY A 214 -16.03 -6.18 4.71
N ALA A 215 -17.24 -5.69 5.00
CA ALA A 215 -18.07 -6.14 6.11
C ALA A 215 -19.06 -7.26 5.76
N ASP A 216 -19.02 -7.76 4.53
CA ASP A 216 -19.89 -8.83 4.03
C ASP A 216 -19.33 -10.22 4.32
#